data_7a0e3d5b877e7537d550a36b4120d108
#
_entry.id   7a0e3d5b877e7537d550a36b4120d108
#
_cell.length_a   1.000
_cell.length_b   1.000
_cell.length_c   1.000
_cell.angle_alpha   90.00
_cell.angle_beta   90.00
_cell.angle_gamma   90.00
#
_symmetry.space_group_name_H-M   'P 1'
#
loop_
_entity.id
_entity.type
_entity.pdbx_description
1 polymer ?
#
loop_
_entity_poly.entity_id
_entity_poly.type
_entity_poly.pdbx_seq_one_letter_code
_entity_poly.pdbx_strand_id
1 'polypeptide(L)' 'KQDHNMYKYYTSVQVEDGDSLWSIAKEYSDVDSYASYTDYIDEVKQINHISGDDIHAGEYLTIPYYSAQVQ' A
#
# COMPACT_ATOMS: atom_id res chain seq x y z
N LYS A 1 25.37 17.06 1.69
CA LYS A 1 24.60 15.93 2.17
C LYS A 1 23.10 16.16 2.01
N GLN A 2 22.43 15.15 1.55
CA GLN A 2 21.02 15.24 1.26
C GLN A 2 20.21 14.49 2.31
N ASP A 3 19.18 15.11 2.78
CA ASP A 3 18.21 14.44 3.60
C ASP A 3 17.03 14.06 2.72
N HIS A 4 16.76 12.77 2.70
CA HIS A 4 15.64 12.26 1.92
C HIS A 4 14.51 11.92 2.88
N ASN A 5 13.92 12.98 3.42
CA ASN A 5 12.81 12.79 4.34
C ASN A 5 11.59 12.37 3.54
N MET A 6 11.14 11.17 3.81
CA MET A 6 9.94 10.67 3.19
C MET A 6 8.80 10.76 4.20
N TYR A 7 7.68 11.22 3.72
CA TYR A 7 6.48 11.34 4.54
C TYR A 7 5.50 10.25 4.15
N LYS A 8 4.85 9.69 5.14
CA LYS A 8 3.90 8.61 4.91
C LYS A 8 2.51 9.18 4.78
N TYR A 9 1.86 8.82 3.71
CA TYR A 9 0.49 9.25 3.41
C TYR A 9 -0.40 8.05 3.19
N TYR A 10 -1.69 8.28 3.21
CA TYR A 10 -2.68 7.25 2.96
C TYR A 10 -3.61 7.73 1.87
N THR A 11 -4.02 6.82 1.02
CA THR A 11 -4.99 7.14 -0.02
C THR A 11 -5.91 5.96 -0.22
N SER A 12 -7.04 6.21 -0.86
CA SER A 12 -8.02 5.19 -1.14
C SER A 12 -7.88 4.76 -2.60
N VAL A 13 -7.79 3.47 -2.83
CA VAL A 13 -7.73 2.94 -4.19
C VAL A 13 -8.85 1.94 -4.37
N GLN A 14 -9.39 1.87 -5.58
CA GLN A 14 -10.43 0.92 -5.88
C GLN A 14 -9.81 -0.36 -6.44
N VAL A 15 -10.25 -1.48 -5.92
CA VAL A 15 -9.83 -2.79 -6.42
C VAL A 15 -10.49 -3.03 -7.76
N GLU A 16 -9.71 -3.42 -8.75
CA GLU A 16 -10.19 -3.71 -10.08
C GLU A 16 -10.21 -5.21 -10.33
N ASP A 17 -10.90 -5.61 -11.38
CA ASP A 17 -10.94 -7.01 -11.75
C ASP A 17 -9.52 -7.54 -11.95
N GLY A 18 -9.24 -8.68 -11.32
CA GLY A 18 -7.92 -9.28 -11.43
C GLY A 18 -6.92 -8.78 -10.41
N ASP A 19 -7.27 -7.77 -9.61
CA ASP A 19 -6.36 -7.28 -8.59
C ASP A 19 -6.29 -8.24 -7.42
N SER A 20 -5.11 -8.24 -6.81
CA SER A 20 -4.85 -8.96 -5.58
C SER A 20 -4.07 -8.05 -4.66
N LEU A 21 -3.94 -8.43 -3.40
CA LEU A 21 -3.07 -7.69 -2.50
C LEU A 21 -1.65 -7.63 -3.05
N TRP A 22 -1.23 -8.69 -3.73
CA TRP A 22 0.10 -8.72 -4.33
C TRP A 22 0.25 -7.71 -5.45
N SER A 23 -0.76 -7.57 -6.31
CA SER A 23 -0.68 -6.60 -7.40
C SER A 23 -0.69 -5.17 -6.85
N ILE A 24 -1.45 -4.94 -5.79
CA ILE A 24 -1.48 -3.64 -5.13
C ILE A 24 -0.11 -3.34 -4.50
N ALA A 25 0.50 -4.33 -3.85
CA ALA A 25 1.82 -4.14 -3.27
C ALA A 25 2.85 -3.81 -4.35
N LYS A 26 2.78 -4.48 -5.48
CA LYS A 26 3.72 -4.20 -6.57
C LYS A 26 3.60 -2.78 -7.07
N GLU A 27 2.39 -2.25 -7.07
CA GLU A 27 2.16 -0.91 -7.61
C GLU A 27 2.53 0.18 -6.62
N TYR A 28 2.25 -0.02 -5.34
CA TYR A 28 2.35 1.07 -4.36
C TYR A 28 3.46 0.91 -3.34
N SER A 29 4.02 -0.28 -3.19
CA SER A 29 5.07 -0.50 -2.21
C SER A 29 6.36 0.17 -2.65
N ASP A 30 6.98 0.88 -1.73
CA ASP A 30 8.25 1.55 -1.96
C ASP A 30 9.36 0.64 -1.45
N VAL A 31 10.29 0.25 -2.34
CA VAL A 31 11.36 -0.66 -1.96
C VAL A 31 12.26 -0.09 -0.87
N ASP A 32 12.31 1.23 -0.76
CA ASP A 32 13.14 1.86 0.27
C ASP A 32 12.43 1.93 1.62
N SER A 33 11.13 1.72 1.64
CA SER A 33 10.34 1.86 2.86
C SER A 33 9.88 0.54 3.44
N TYR A 34 9.87 -0.51 2.65
CA TYR A 34 9.40 -1.82 3.06
C TYR A 34 10.43 -2.87 2.68
N ALA A 35 10.65 -3.81 3.60
CA ALA A 35 11.61 -4.87 3.35
C ALA A 35 11.13 -5.83 2.27
N SER A 36 9.82 -6.00 2.13
CA SER A 36 9.27 -6.93 1.16
C SER A 36 7.84 -6.53 0.84
N TYR A 37 7.32 -7.11 -0.23
CA TYR A 37 5.90 -6.94 -0.55
C TYR A 37 5.02 -7.51 0.55
N THR A 38 5.46 -8.59 1.17
CA THR A 38 4.70 -9.19 2.26
C THR A 38 4.53 -8.21 3.41
N ASP A 39 5.57 -7.48 3.76
CA ASP A 39 5.47 -6.47 4.81
C ASP A 39 4.46 -5.41 4.45
N TYR A 40 4.46 -4.97 3.22
CA TYR A 40 3.49 -4.00 2.75
C TYR A 40 2.07 -4.55 2.84
N ILE A 41 1.89 -5.78 2.37
CA ILE A 41 0.58 -6.42 2.39
C ILE A 41 0.07 -6.55 3.82
N ASP A 42 0.94 -6.92 4.75
CA ASP A 42 0.54 -7.03 6.14
C ASP A 42 0.04 -5.70 6.68
N GLU A 43 0.71 -4.62 6.34
CA GLU A 43 0.27 -3.31 6.78
C GLU A 43 -1.07 -2.92 6.15
N VAL A 44 -1.24 -3.18 4.87
CA VAL A 44 -2.51 -2.89 4.19
C VAL A 44 -3.64 -3.67 4.85
N LYS A 45 -3.40 -4.93 5.19
CA LYS A 45 -4.41 -5.73 5.86
C LYS A 45 -4.76 -5.15 7.22
N GLN A 46 -3.78 -4.69 7.97
CA GLN A 46 -4.05 -4.09 9.28
C GLN A 46 -4.84 -2.80 9.14
N ILE A 47 -4.49 -1.95 8.20
CA ILE A 47 -5.17 -0.68 8.00
C ILE A 47 -6.64 -0.93 7.68
N ASN A 48 -6.92 -1.93 6.88
CA ASN A 48 -8.28 -2.19 6.37
C ASN A 48 -9.02 -3.26 7.15
N HIS A 49 -8.40 -3.79 8.20
CA HIS A 49 -9.03 -4.82 9.06
C HIS A 49 -9.38 -6.07 8.26
N ILE A 50 -8.47 -6.47 7.39
CA ILE A 50 -8.65 -7.68 6.57
C ILE A 50 -7.86 -8.80 7.21
N SER A 51 -8.51 -9.94 7.45
CA SER A 51 -7.81 -11.07 8.07
C SER A 51 -7.29 -12.07 7.05
N GLY A 52 -7.88 -12.12 5.87
CA GLY A 52 -7.42 -13.01 4.80
C GLY A 52 -6.76 -12.22 3.69
N ASP A 53 -6.59 -12.89 2.56
CA ASP A 53 -5.96 -12.24 1.42
C ASP A 53 -6.96 -11.90 0.32
N ASP A 54 -8.24 -12.16 0.56
CA ASP A 54 -9.26 -11.97 -0.46
C ASP A 54 -9.70 -10.52 -0.49
N ILE A 55 -9.62 -9.94 -1.68
CA ILE A 55 -10.19 -8.64 -1.95
C ILE A 55 -11.07 -8.76 -3.18
N HIS A 56 -12.03 -7.86 -3.33
CA HIS A 56 -13.04 -7.99 -4.37
C HIS A 56 -13.07 -6.74 -5.22
N ALA A 57 -13.23 -6.93 -6.52
CA ALA A 57 -13.39 -5.81 -7.45
C ALA A 57 -14.50 -4.89 -6.96
N GLY A 58 -14.25 -3.61 -7.03
CA GLY A 58 -15.21 -2.61 -6.58
C GLY A 58 -15.01 -2.14 -5.16
N GLU A 59 -14.28 -2.91 -4.34
CA GLU A 59 -13.96 -2.46 -3.00
C GLU A 59 -12.96 -1.33 -3.02
N TYR A 60 -12.97 -0.53 -1.98
CA TYR A 60 -11.96 0.49 -1.76
C TYR A 60 -11.06 0.08 -0.63
N LEU A 61 -9.76 0.23 -0.85
CA LEU A 61 -8.76 -0.04 0.18
C LEU A 61 -8.02 1.25 0.49
N THR A 62 -7.77 1.47 1.78
CA THR A 62 -6.85 2.52 2.20
C THR A 62 -5.46 1.94 2.17
N ILE A 63 -4.58 2.55 1.40
CA ILE A 63 -3.20 2.07 1.30
C ILE A 63 -2.23 3.16 1.68
N PRO A 64 -1.08 2.79 2.25
CA PRO A 64 -0.04 3.75 2.56
C PRO A 64 0.88 3.94 1.36
N TYR A 65 1.43 5.12 1.26
CA TYR A 65 2.50 5.38 0.30
C TYR A 65 3.42 6.45 0.86
N TYR A 66 4.62 6.53 0.31
CA TYR A 66 5.60 7.49 0.77
C TYR A 66 5.90 8.49 -0.32
N SER A 67 6.09 9.74 0.09
CA SER A 67 6.42 10.81 -0.83
C SER A 67 7.35 11.79 -0.15
N ALA A 68 8.30 12.31 -0.91
CA ALA A 68 9.19 13.35 -0.40
C ALA A 68 8.52 14.72 -0.38
N GLN A 69 7.38 14.83 -1.03
CA GLN A 69 6.68 16.10 -1.12
C GLN A 69 5.63 16.20 -0.04
N VAL A 70 5.49 17.39 0.51
CA VAL A 70 4.43 17.68 1.46
C VAL A 70 3.14 17.84 0.68
N GLN A 71 2.14 17.06 1.03
CA GLN A 71 0.87 17.07 0.32
C GLN A 71 -0.11 18.09 0.89
#